data_0323310b3892fc526759721505b3c0c5
#
_entry.id   0323310b3892fc526759721505b3c0c5
#
_cell.length_a   1.000
_cell.length_b   1.000
_cell.length_c   1.000
_cell.angle_alpha   90.00
_cell.angle_beta   90.00
_cell.angle_gamma   90.00
#
_symmetry.space_group_name_H-M   'P 1'
#
loop_
_entity.id
_entity.type
_entity.pdbx_description
1 polymer ?
#
loop_
_entity_poly.entity_id
_entity_poly.type
_entity_poly.pdbx_seq_one_letter_code
_entity_poly.pdbx_strand_id
1 'polypeptide(L)' 'EPCAGLSTAETQQQIEVIVQAVSRLGSTALVIEHDMAAVQRLSNEVFVLHQGQLLANGTLKQMQESPLVQAVYAGGQK' A
#
# COMPACT_ATOMS: atom_id res chain seq x y z
N GLU A 1 -6.58 -6.38 -3.92
CA GLU A 1 -6.44 -5.03 -4.49
C GLU A 1 -7.78 -4.31 -4.51
N PRO A 2 -8.16 -3.73 -3.41
CA PRO A 2 -9.48 -3.10 -3.33
C PRO A 2 -9.66 -1.93 -4.30
N CYS A 3 -8.56 -1.35 -4.78
CA CYS A 3 -8.63 -0.20 -5.69
C CYS A 3 -8.43 -0.57 -7.16
N ALA A 4 -8.33 -1.86 -7.49
CA ALA A 4 -8.11 -2.29 -8.86
C ALA A 4 -9.30 -1.91 -9.73
N GLY A 5 -9.01 -1.32 -10.90
CA GLY A 5 -10.04 -0.95 -11.86
C GLY A 5 -10.82 0.30 -11.54
N LEU A 6 -10.48 1.00 -10.45
CA LEU A 6 -11.20 2.20 -10.04
C LEU A 6 -10.54 3.47 -10.61
N SER A 7 -11.35 4.50 -10.86
CA SER A 7 -10.83 5.81 -11.17
C SER A 7 -10.18 6.41 -9.91
N THR A 8 -9.46 7.52 -10.09
CA THR A 8 -8.83 8.21 -8.96
C THR A 8 -9.87 8.61 -7.90
N ALA A 9 -11.00 9.16 -8.33
CA ALA A 9 -12.04 9.58 -7.39
C ALA A 9 -12.65 8.38 -6.67
N GLU A 10 -12.90 7.30 -7.41
CA GLU A 10 -13.44 6.08 -6.80
C GLU A 10 -12.45 5.45 -5.83
N THR A 11 -11.16 5.48 -6.18
CA THR A 11 -10.11 4.99 -5.30
C THR A 11 -10.10 5.76 -3.99
N GLN A 12 -10.19 7.10 -4.04
CA GLN A 12 -10.23 7.90 -2.83
C GLN A 12 -11.42 7.56 -1.95
N GLN A 13 -12.58 7.37 -2.55
CA GLN A 13 -13.77 7.01 -1.80
C GLN A 13 -13.62 5.64 -1.14
N GLN A 14 -13.09 4.68 -1.87
CA GLN A 14 -12.88 3.33 -1.34
C GLN A 14 -11.90 3.35 -0.17
N ILE A 15 -10.83 4.10 -0.30
CA ILE A 15 -9.83 4.23 0.76
C ILE A 15 -10.48 4.78 2.03
N GLU A 16 -11.28 5.84 1.91
CA GLU A 16 -11.91 6.44 3.08
C GLU A 16 -12.90 5.50 3.75
N VAL A 17 -13.62 4.71 2.98
CA VAL A 17 -14.53 3.71 3.53
C VAL A 17 -13.76 2.70 4.37
N ILE A 18 -12.65 2.20 3.85
CA ILE A 18 -11.82 1.23 4.55
C ILE A 18 -11.24 1.83 5.83
N VAL A 19 -10.68 3.03 5.75
CA VAL A 19 -10.09 3.71 6.90
C VAL A 19 -11.11 3.89 8.01
N GLN A 20 -12.31 4.35 7.66
CA GLN A 20 -13.34 4.58 8.66
C GLN A 20 -13.84 3.28 9.28
N ALA A 21 -13.98 2.23 8.47
CA ALA A 21 -14.42 0.93 8.98
C ALA A 21 -13.40 0.37 9.98
N VAL A 22 -12.12 0.41 9.64
CA VAL A 22 -11.06 -0.09 10.51
C VAL A 22 -11.02 0.69 11.82
N SER A 23 -11.10 2.02 11.73
CA SER A 23 -11.07 2.89 12.90
C SER A 23 -12.28 2.63 13.81
N ARG A 24 -13.47 2.53 13.20
CA ARG A 24 -14.70 2.38 13.94
C ARG A 24 -14.79 1.04 14.66
N LEU A 25 -14.29 -0.02 14.02
CA LEU A 25 -14.36 -1.36 14.57
C LEU A 25 -13.18 -1.70 15.46
N GLY A 26 -12.15 -0.85 15.49
CA GLY A 26 -10.93 -1.14 16.24
C GLY A 26 -10.21 -2.36 15.70
N SER A 27 -10.31 -2.60 14.41
CA SER A 27 -9.78 -3.80 13.77
C SER A 27 -8.44 -3.53 13.10
N THR A 28 -7.77 -4.62 12.73
CA THR A 28 -6.57 -4.58 11.89
C THR A 28 -6.96 -5.06 10.50
N ALA A 29 -6.41 -4.42 9.47
CA ALA A 29 -6.66 -4.83 8.10
C ALA A 29 -5.35 -5.14 7.41
N LEU A 30 -5.37 -6.19 6.58
CA LEU A 30 -4.28 -6.53 5.68
C LEU A 30 -4.75 -6.21 4.26
N VAL A 31 -3.99 -5.36 3.56
CA VAL A 31 -4.37 -4.92 2.22
C VAL A 31 -3.24 -5.21 1.25
N ILE A 32 -3.57 -5.80 0.11
CA ILE A 32 -2.62 -6.03 -0.97
C ILE A 32 -2.89 -4.98 -2.03
N GLU A 33 -1.88 -4.14 -2.31
CA GLU A 33 -2.09 -3.00 -3.17
C GLU A 33 -0.77 -2.57 -3.81
N HIS A 34 -0.84 -2.02 -5.01
CA HIS A 34 0.33 -1.45 -5.69
C HIS A 34 0.16 0.04 -5.98
N ASP A 35 -0.97 0.61 -5.63
CA ASP A 35 -1.21 2.05 -5.75
C ASP A 35 -0.58 2.73 -4.54
N MET A 36 0.45 3.54 -4.77
CA MET A 36 1.20 4.14 -3.68
C MET A 36 0.38 5.12 -2.86
N ALA A 37 -0.56 5.82 -3.48
CA ALA A 37 -1.43 6.72 -2.75
C ALA A 37 -2.33 5.95 -1.78
N ALA A 38 -2.86 4.81 -2.23
CA ALA A 38 -3.66 3.94 -1.38
C ALA A 38 -2.83 3.37 -0.23
N VAL A 39 -1.62 2.91 -0.53
CA VAL A 39 -0.71 2.37 0.50
C VAL A 39 -0.42 3.43 1.54
N GLN A 40 -0.12 4.65 1.10
CA GLN A 40 0.21 5.74 2.01
C GLN A 40 -0.95 6.05 2.96
N ARG A 41 -2.17 6.04 2.45
CA ARG A 41 -3.34 6.40 3.25
C ARG A 41 -3.79 5.26 4.18
N LEU A 42 -3.67 4.02 3.71
CA LEU A 42 -4.23 2.86 4.40
C LEU A 42 -3.28 2.24 5.42
N SER A 43 -1.98 2.26 5.15
CA SER A 43 -1.08 1.38 5.90
C SER A 43 -0.28 2.11 6.96
N ASN A 44 -0.03 1.38 8.05
CA ASN A 44 0.92 1.78 9.09
C ASN A 44 2.25 1.10 8.85
N GLU A 45 2.22 -0.14 8.37
CA GLU A 45 3.41 -0.90 8.04
C GLU A 45 3.25 -1.54 6.68
N VAL A 46 4.32 -1.50 5.90
CA VAL A 46 4.36 -2.00 4.53
C VAL A 46 5.33 -3.17 4.45
N PHE A 47 4.89 -4.25 3.83
CA PHE A 47 5.74 -5.40 3.53
C PHE A 47 5.89 -5.46 2.02
N VAL A 48 7.13 -5.43 1.55
CA VAL A 48 7.42 -5.48 0.12
C VAL A 48 7.81 -6.90 -0.26
N LEU A 49 7.06 -7.47 -1.18
CA LEU A 49 7.29 -8.82 -1.67
C LEU A 49 7.76 -8.79 -3.11
N HIS A 50 8.63 -9.71 -3.45
CA HIS A 50 9.12 -9.87 -4.82
C HIS A 50 9.39 -11.34 -5.06
N GLN A 51 8.75 -11.89 -6.10
CA GLN A 51 8.91 -13.28 -6.49
C GLN A 51 8.69 -14.23 -5.30
N GLY A 52 7.66 -13.94 -4.51
CA GLY A 52 7.28 -14.79 -3.39
C GLY A 52 8.13 -14.64 -2.14
N GLN A 53 9.04 -13.69 -2.12
CA GLN A 53 9.93 -13.48 -0.98
C GLN A 53 9.75 -12.09 -0.39
N LEU A 54 9.88 -12.00 0.92
CA LEU A 54 9.85 -10.71 1.60
C LEU A 54 11.19 -10.01 1.42
N LEU A 55 11.17 -8.85 0.77
CA LEU A 55 12.38 -8.05 0.58
C LEU A 55 12.65 -7.13 1.76
N ALA A 56 11.61 -6.46 2.26
CA ALA A 56 11.76 -5.43 3.27
C ALA A 56 10.42 -5.17 3.91
N ASN A 57 10.45 -4.56 5.09
CA ASN A 57 9.24 -4.10 5.75
C ASN A 57 9.55 -2.88 6.59
N GLY A 58 8.53 -2.08 6.85
CA GLY A 58 8.66 -0.85 7.61
C GLY A 58 7.58 0.14 7.18
N THR A 59 7.83 1.42 7.42
CA THR A 59 6.91 2.45 6.96
C THR A 59 7.04 2.60 5.44
N LEU A 60 6.03 3.21 4.83
CA LEU A 60 6.09 3.48 3.40
C LEU A 60 7.31 4.33 3.06
N LYS A 61 7.60 5.34 3.89
CA LYS A 61 8.76 6.20 3.67
C LYS A 61 10.04 5.39 3.67
N GLN A 62 10.20 4.47 4.63
CA GLN A 62 11.37 3.61 4.69
C GLN A 62 11.48 2.74 3.43
N MET A 63 10.35 2.23 2.95
CA MET A 63 10.36 1.42 1.74
C MET A 63 10.75 2.24 0.51
N GLN A 64 10.25 3.45 0.42
CA GLN A 64 10.59 4.34 -0.71
C GLN A 64 12.05 4.73 -0.72
N GLU A 65 12.69 4.78 0.45
CA GLU A 65 14.10 5.14 0.57
C GLU A 65 15.03 3.93 0.51
N SER A 66 14.49 2.72 0.50
CA SER A 66 15.29 1.50 0.50
C SER A 66 15.92 1.27 -0.88
N PRO A 67 17.26 1.13 -0.96
CA PRO A 67 17.90 0.82 -2.24
C PRO A 67 17.42 -0.51 -2.83
N LEU A 68 17.17 -1.49 -1.99
CA LEU A 68 16.71 -2.79 -2.43
C LEU A 68 15.32 -2.70 -3.06
N VAL A 69 14.41 -1.98 -2.42
CA VAL A 69 13.07 -1.78 -2.93
C VAL A 69 13.11 -0.98 -4.23
N GLN A 70 13.93 0.07 -4.28
CA GLN A 70 14.07 0.89 -5.47
C GLN A 70 14.57 0.07 -6.66
N ALA A 71 15.53 -0.83 -6.42
CA ALA A 71 16.07 -1.68 -7.46
C ALA A 71 14.99 -2.56 -8.10
N VAL A 72 14.05 -3.05 -7.28
CA VAL A 72 12.99 -3.93 -7.77
C VAL A 72 11.87 -3.15 -8.45
N TYR A 73 11.51 -2.01 -7.91
CA TYR A 73 10.31 -1.29 -8.36
C TYR A 73 10.58 -0.05 -9.21
N ALA A 74 11.84 0.30 -9.43
CA ALA A 74 12.17 1.53 -10.17
C ALA A 74 11.55 1.55 -11.56
N GLY A 75 11.57 0.43 -12.25
CA GLY A 75 10.99 0.34 -13.58
C GLY A 75 9.48 0.42 -13.60
N GLY A 76 8.84 0.10 -12.50
CA GLY A 76 7.39 0.12 -12.39
C GLY A 76 6.84 1.40 -11.79
N GLN A 77 7.69 2.28 -11.37
CA GLN A 77 7.30 3.54 -10.75
C GLN A 77 7.13 4.61 -11.81
N LYS A 78 5.95 4.94 -12.10
CA LYS A 78 5.66 5.95 -13.12
C LYS A 78 4.76 7.02 -12.59
#